data_02bf7eb1d556ff88931d4dea640300ca
#
_entry.id   02bf7eb1d556ff88931d4dea640300ca
#
_cell.length_a   1.000
_cell.length_b   1.000
_cell.length_c   1.000
_cell.angle_alpha   90.00
_cell.angle_beta   90.00
_cell.angle_gamma   90.00
#
_symmetry.space_group_name_H-M   'P 1'
#
loop_
_entity.id
_entity.type
_entity.pdbx_description
1 polymer ?
#
loop_
_entity_poly.entity_id
_entity_poly.type
_entity_poly.pdbx_seq_one_letter_code
_entity_poly.pdbx_strand_id
1 'polypeptide(L)'
;MRCSRRVLDRVFTGLVPVALGVLLSGCSSVSYYGQLAEGQWQLLRARQPLDRVIESPATSPVLRQRLLFAEKARAFASAQLKLPDNGSYRVYADLGRPYVVWNVFATPELSLQPVTHCFPIAGCVAYRGYYRQGAARGAAALMRQEGLDVYVGGVEAYSTLGWFDDPILSTMAGWGDERLATVIFHELAHQRVYVQDDTEFNESFASFVEQEGTRQWRAARGLAAIDEVGARQREQFTRLVLASRERL
;
A
#
# COMPACT_ATOMS: atom_id res chain seq x y z
N MET A 1 40.86 2.67 -51.48
CA MET A 1 39.94 3.33 -50.52
C MET A 1 38.52 2.70 -50.51
N ARG A 2 38.34 1.36 -50.46
CA ARG A 2 37.04 0.68 -50.41
C ARG A 2 36.77 -0.16 -49.13
N CYS A 3 37.74 -0.16 -48.20
CA CYS A 3 37.63 -0.97 -46.97
C CYS A 3 36.90 -0.26 -45.80
N SER A 4 36.82 1.07 -45.81
CA SER A 4 36.29 1.88 -44.67
C SER A 4 34.76 1.93 -44.61
N ARG A 5 34.03 1.78 -45.71
CA ARG A 5 32.55 1.88 -45.72
C ARG A 5 31.84 0.66 -45.10
N ARG A 6 32.40 -0.54 -45.30
CA ARG A 6 31.75 -1.79 -44.77
C ARG A 6 31.85 -1.93 -43.25
N VAL A 7 32.85 -1.31 -42.61
CA VAL A 7 33.00 -1.33 -41.14
C VAL A 7 32.02 -0.35 -40.53
N LEU A 8 31.85 0.84 -41.13
CA LEU A 8 30.86 1.83 -40.63
C LEU A 8 29.41 1.27 -40.77
N ASP A 9 29.06 0.62 -41.88
CA ASP A 9 27.69 0.08 -42.05
C ASP A 9 27.39 -1.05 -41.03
N ARG A 10 28.36 -1.89 -40.67
CA ARG A 10 28.19 -2.94 -39.65
C ARG A 10 28.08 -2.38 -38.24
N VAL A 11 28.76 -1.28 -37.92
CA VAL A 11 28.66 -0.61 -36.61
C VAL A 11 27.31 0.13 -36.51
N PHE A 12 26.85 0.76 -37.58
CA PHE A 12 25.55 1.43 -37.58
C PHE A 12 24.37 0.45 -37.53
N THR A 13 24.43 -0.68 -38.23
CA THR A 13 23.36 -1.72 -38.18
C THR A 13 23.30 -2.44 -36.84
N GLY A 14 24.38 -2.50 -36.06
CA GLY A 14 24.39 -3.06 -34.71
C GLY A 14 23.96 -2.07 -33.60
N LEU A 15 24.24 -0.77 -33.76
CA LEU A 15 23.92 0.25 -32.75
C LEU A 15 22.43 0.67 -32.76
N VAL A 16 21.80 0.68 -33.92
CA VAL A 16 20.39 1.09 -34.08
C VAL A 16 19.43 0.16 -33.30
N PRO A 17 19.47 -1.18 -33.40
CA PRO A 17 18.58 -2.05 -32.63
C PRO A 17 18.86 -2.01 -31.13
N VAL A 18 20.11 -1.82 -30.70
CA VAL A 18 20.46 -1.66 -29.27
C VAL A 18 19.90 -0.34 -28.73
N ALA A 19 20.07 0.76 -29.47
CA ALA A 19 19.51 2.06 -29.07
C ALA A 19 17.97 2.03 -29.04
N LEU A 20 17.33 1.37 -30.00
CA LEU A 20 15.86 1.21 -30.03
C LEU A 20 15.37 0.33 -28.87
N GLY A 21 16.08 -0.74 -28.50
CA GLY A 21 15.79 -1.59 -27.36
C GLY A 21 15.88 -0.84 -26.02
N VAL A 22 16.89 0.01 -25.84
CA VAL A 22 17.07 0.86 -24.67
C VAL A 22 15.98 1.95 -24.58
N LEU A 23 15.57 2.51 -25.72
CA LEU A 23 14.47 3.50 -25.76
C LEU A 23 13.11 2.84 -25.42
N LEU A 24 12.82 1.64 -25.88
CA LEU A 24 11.56 0.94 -25.61
C LEU A 24 11.46 0.48 -24.16
N SER A 25 12.53 -0.03 -23.56
CA SER A 25 12.57 -0.38 -22.12
C SER A 25 12.52 0.84 -21.22
N GLY A 26 13.08 1.97 -21.65
CA GLY A 26 12.95 3.27 -20.96
C GLY A 26 11.51 3.79 -20.90
N CYS A 27 10.74 3.64 -21.98
CA CYS A 27 9.36 4.13 -22.06
C CYS A 27 8.41 3.42 -21.07
N SER A 28 8.57 2.13 -20.82
CA SER A 28 7.73 1.40 -19.85
C SER A 28 7.98 1.84 -18.41
N SER A 29 9.23 2.06 -18.04
CA SER A 29 9.61 2.55 -16.72
C SER A 29 9.16 3.98 -16.50
N VAL A 30 9.34 4.86 -17.48
CA VAL A 30 8.89 6.26 -17.41
C VAL A 30 7.36 6.32 -17.25
N SER A 31 6.61 5.52 -18.03
CA SER A 31 5.15 5.44 -17.91
C SER A 31 4.71 4.93 -16.53
N TYR A 32 5.41 3.93 -15.98
CA TYR A 32 5.12 3.41 -14.66
C TYR A 32 5.35 4.44 -13.55
N TYR A 33 6.52 5.08 -13.52
CA TYR A 33 6.80 6.12 -12.51
C TYR A 33 5.94 7.38 -12.73
N GLY A 34 5.61 7.70 -13.96
CA GLY A 34 4.69 8.79 -14.28
C GLY A 34 3.31 8.59 -13.67
N GLN A 35 2.73 7.39 -13.77
CA GLN A 35 1.43 7.09 -13.15
C GLN A 35 1.50 7.07 -11.61
N LEU A 36 2.65 6.68 -11.02
CA LEU A 36 2.85 6.75 -9.57
C LEU A 36 2.88 8.22 -9.10
N ALA A 37 3.65 9.07 -9.80
CA ALA A 37 3.73 10.49 -9.48
C ALA A 37 2.37 11.19 -9.65
N GLU A 38 1.65 10.92 -10.74
CA GLU A 38 0.30 11.45 -10.99
C GLU A 38 -0.67 11.03 -9.89
N GLY A 39 -0.70 9.73 -9.56
CA GLY A 39 -1.64 9.20 -8.56
C GLY A 39 -1.36 9.75 -7.17
N GLN A 40 -0.09 9.84 -6.77
CA GLN A 40 0.30 10.46 -5.51
C GLN A 40 -0.05 11.95 -5.48
N TRP A 41 0.19 12.67 -6.58
CA TRP A 41 -0.18 14.08 -6.69
C TRP A 41 -1.69 14.30 -6.54
N GLN A 42 -2.51 13.47 -7.20
CA GLN A 42 -3.97 13.53 -7.06
C GLN A 42 -4.40 13.33 -5.60
N LEU A 43 -3.81 12.36 -4.91
CA LEU A 43 -4.07 12.11 -3.49
C LEU A 43 -3.68 13.31 -2.62
N LEU A 44 -2.50 13.89 -2.84
CA LEU A 44 -2.04 15.06 -2.10
C LEU A 44 -2.96 16.28 -2.30
N ARG A 45 -3.48 16.48 -3.51
CA ARG A 45 -4.42 17.57 -3.82
C ARG A 45 -5.82 17.36 -3.27
N ALA A 46 -6.23 16.11 -3.06
CA ALA A 46 -7.53 15.77 -2.48
C ALA A 46 -7.58 15.96 -0.96
N ARG A 47 -6.44 16.20 -0.30
CA ARG A 47 -6.37 16.34 1.17
C ARG A 47 -7.06 17.60 1.65
N GLN A 48 -7.86 17.45 2.69
CA GLN A 48 -8.54 18.53 3.40
C GLN A 48 -8.32 18.36 4.91
N PRO A 49 -8.12 19.43 5.69
CA PRO A 49 -8.06 19.35 7.14
C PRO A 49 -9.31 18.68 7.73
N LEU A 50 -9.15 17.80 8.71
CA LEU A 50 -10.27 17.02 9.29
C LEU A 50 -11.34 17.93 9.87
N ASP A 51 -10.97 18.97 10.62
CA ASP A 51 -11.87 19.95 11.22
C ASP A 51 -12.79 20.57 10.15
N ARG A 52 -12.21 21.02 9.03
CA ARG A 52 -12.99 21.59 7.93
C ARG A 52 -14.01 20.60 7.36
N VAL A 53 -13.64 19.32 7.19
CA VAL A 53 -14.55 18.30 6.68
C VAL A 53 -15.63 17.98 7.71
N ILE A 54 -15.28 17.86 9.00
CA ILE A 54 -16.20 17.59 10.11
C ILE A 54 -17.23 18.71 10.24
N GLU A 55 -16.83 19.97 10.15
CA GLU A 55 -17.71 21.13 10.30
C GLU A 55 -18.57 21.41 9.07
N SER A 56 -18.20 20.91 7.90
CA SER A 56 -18.91 21.16 6.65
C SER A 56 -20.36 20.66 6.71
N PRO A 57 -21.35 21.49 6.35
CA PRO A 57 -22.75 21.05 6.28
C PRO A 57 -22.99 20.02 5.17
N ALA A 58 -22.12 19.92 4.18
CA ALA A 58 -22.19 18.92 3.11
C ALA A 58 -21.70 17.53 3.55
N THR A 59 -21.03 17.41 4.70
CA THR A 59 -20.53 16.13 5.19
C THR A 59 -21.66 15.32 5.79
N SER A 60 -21.83 14.08 5.30
CA SER A 60 -22.86 13.17 5.82
C SER A 60 -22.65 12.88 7.30
N PRO A 61 -23.73 12.67 8.07
CA PRO A 61 -23.62 12.34 9.51
C PRO A 61 -22.73 11.12 9.78
N VAL A 62 -22.78 10.11 8.92
CA VAL A 62 -21.97 8.89 9.04
C VAL A 62 -20.48 9.20 8.89
N LEU A 63 -20.10 9.94 7.84
CA LEU A 63 -18.71 10.33 7.63
C LEU A 63 -18.20 11.21 8.78
N ARG A 64 -19.01 12.17 9.21
CA ARG A 64 -18.67 13.05 10.35
C ARG A 64 -18.35 12.27 11.61
N GLN A 65 -19.20 11.32 11.99
CA GLN A 65 -18.96 10.45 13.14
C GLN A 65 -17.68 9.63 12.98
N ARG A 66 -17.43 9.12 11.79
CA ARG A 66 -16.23 8.35 11.47
C ARG A 66 -14.95 9.18 11.62
N LEU A 67 -14.96 10.43 11.13
CA LEU A 67 -13.81 11.33 11.24
C LEU A 67 -13.57 11.78 12.68
N LEU A 68 -14.61 12.09 13.44
CA LEU A 68 -14.51 12.38 14.88
C LEU A 68 -13.95 11.18 15.68
N PHE A 69 -14.32 9.98 15.30
CA PHE A 69 -13.74 8.78 15.91
C PHE A 69 -12.26 8.62 15.58
N ALA A 70 -11.90 8.79 14.30
CA ALA A 70 -10.52 8.71 13.85
C ALA A 70 -9.62 9.75 14.55
N GLU A 71 -10.10 10.98 14.72
CA GLU A 71 -9.41 12.03 15.46
C GLU A 71 -9.10 11.61 16.91
N LYS A 72 -10.09 11.02 17.60
CA LYS A 72 -9.90 10.51 18.98
C LYS A 72 -8.89 9.36 19.02
N ALA A 73 -8.97 8.42 18.08
CA ALA A 73 -8.02 7.31 17.98
C ALA A 73 -6.61 7.82 17.68
N ARG A 74 -6.47 8.81 16.79
CA ARG A 74 -5.20 9.45 16.46
C ARG A 74 -4.59 10.18 17.67
N ALA A 75 -5.38 10.91 18.43
CA ALA A 75 -4.93 11.57 19.65
C ALA A 75 -4.47 10.55 20.71
N PHE A 76 -5.22 9.46 20.88
CA PHE A 76 -4.85 8.36 21.78
C PHE A 76 -3.52 7.71 21.38
N ALA A 77 -3.31 7.48 20.08
CA ALA A 77 -2.07 6.90 19.55
C ALA A 77 -0.82 7.69 20.00
N SER A 78 -0.87 9.01 19.94
CA SER A 78 0.26 9.85 20.37
C SER A 78 0.34 9.97 21.89
N ALA A 79 -0.79 10.24 22.56
CA ALA A 79 -0.81 10.52 24.00
C ALA A 79 -0.51 9.27 24.85
N GLN A 80 -1.10 8.13 24.50
CA GLN A 80 -1.03 6.91 25.31
C GLN A 80 -0.04 5.90 24.76
N LEU A 81 -0.08 5.62 23.44
CA LEU A 81 0.79 4.62 22.83
C LEU A 81 2.18 5.17 22.47
N LYS A 82 2.42 6.48 22.64
CA LYS A 82 3.70 7.14 22.32
C LYS A 82 4.11 6.95 20.84
N LEU A 83 3.14 6.78 19.97
CA LEU A 83 3.36 6.76 18.52
C LEU A 83 3.62 8.19 18.01
N PRO A 84 4.22 8.38 16.82
CA PRO A 84 4.63 9.69 16.32
C PRO A 84 3.48 10.70 16.32
N ASP A 85 3.75 11.91 16.81
CA ASP A 85 2.82 13.03 16.80
C ASP A 85 3.14 13.98 15.63
N ASN A 86 2.74 13.56 14.43
CA ASN A 86 2.94 14.26 13.17
C ASN A 86 1.59 14.56 12.47
N GLY A 87 1.61 15.01 11.22
CA GLY A 87 0.42 15.34 10.43
C GLY A 87 -0.36 14.14 9.89
N SER A 88 0.18 12.91 9.97
CA SER A 88 -0.51 11.70 9.48
C SER A 88 -1.82 11.47 10.22
N TYR A 89 -2.86 11.13 9.45
CA TYR A 89 -4.25 10.89 9.90
C TYR A 89 -4.93 12.10 10.52
N ARG A 90 -4.45 13.32 10.21
CA ARG A 90 -5.07 14.61 10.58
C ARG A 90 -5.73 15.32 9.39
N VAL A 91 -5.69 14.70 8.23
CA VAL A 91 -6.34 15.17 7.00
C VAL A 91 -7.18 14.05 6.40
N TYR A 92 -8.21 14.42 5.65
CA TYR A 92 -9.08 13.51 4.91
C TYR A 92 -8.87 13.69 3.41
N ALA A 93 -8.93 12.59 2.63
CA ALA A 93 -8.90 12.66 1.18
C ALA A 93 -10.03 11.79 0.59
N ASP A 94 -10.91 12.44 -0.16
CA ASP A 94 -11.91 11.75 -0.96
C ASP A 94 -11.33 11.36 -2.31
N LEU A 95 -11.31 10.06 -2.59
CA LEU A 95 -10.74 9.52 -3.82
C LEU A 95 -11.79 9.24 -4.91
N GLY A 96 -13.09 9.23 -4.57
CA GLY A 96 -14.18 8.90 -5.49
C GLY A 96 -14.07 7.49 -6.10
N ARG A 97 -13.34 6.57 -5.45
CA ARG A 97 -13.08 5.20 -5.92
C ARG A 97 -12.93 4.22 -4.75
N PRO A 98 -13.17 2.90 -4.97
CA PRO A 98 -13.18 1.93 -3.87
C PRO A 98 -11.80 1.56 -3.33
N TYR A 99 -10.73 1.80 -4.07
CA TYR A 99 -9.36 1.47 -3.67
C TYR A 99 -8.40 2.61 -3.98
N VAL A 100 -7.40 2.80 -3.12
CA VAL A 100 -6.37 3.81 -3.33
C VAL A 100 -5.38 3.39 -4.42
N VAL A 101 -4.98 2.12 -4.41
CA VAL A 101 -4.12 1.49 -5.43
C VAL A 101 -4.61 0.07 -5.73
N TRP A 102 -4.16 -0.50 -6.84
CA TRP A 102 -4.32 -1.91 -7.21
C TRP A 102 -2.94 -2.54 -7.30
N ASN A 103 -2.71 -3.57 -6.49
CA ASN A 103 -1.48 -4.34 -6.52
C ASN A 103 -1.63 -5.53 -7.46
N VAL A 104 -0.63 -5.73 -8.31
CA VAL A 104 -0.49 -6.87 -9.21
C VAL A 104 0.57 -7.80 -8.63
N PHE A 105 0.17 -9.01 -8.27
CA PHE A 105 1.03 -10.09 -7.82
C PHE A 105 1.16 -11.11 -8.94
N ALA A 106 2.33 -11.66 -9.12
CA ALA A 106 2.57 -12.71 -10.10
C ALA A 106 3.48 -13.79 -9.54
N THR A 107 3.24 -15.05 -9.94
CA THR A 107 4.09 -16.20 -9.62
C THR A 107 4.29 -17.05 -10.86
N PRO A 108 5.40 -17.80 -11.01
CA PRO A 108 5.44 -18.88 -11.97
C PRO A 108 4.32 -19.88 -11.70
N GLU A 109 3.84 -20.56 -12.73
CA GLU A 109 2.83 -21.61 -12.62
C GLU A 109 3.27 -22.65 -11.57
N LEU A 110 2.35 -23.09 -10.71
CA LEU A 110 2.57 -24.05 -9.62
C LEU A 110 3.70 -23.65 -8.64
N SER A 111 3.94 -22.35 -8.46
CA SER A 111 4.94 -21.83 -7.54
C SER A 111 4.32 -20.86 -6.52
N LEU A 112 4.80 -20.93 -5.26
CA LEU A 112 4.49 -19.93 -4.23
C LEU A 112 5.52 -18.79 -4.17
N GLN A 113 6.54 -18.83 -5.03
CA GLN A 113 7.59 -17.81 -5.08
C GLN A 113 7.11 -16.62 -5.93
N PRO A 114 6.87 -15.44 -5.36
CA PRO A 114 6.40 -14.31 -6.13
C PRO A 114 7.51 -13.74 -7.02
N VAL A 115 7.11 -13.21 -8.16
CA VAL A 115 7.96 -12.32 -8.96
C VAL A 115 8.20 -11.05 -8.17
N THR A 116 9.46 -10.75 -7.88
CA THR A 116 9.86 -9.57 -7.14
C THR A 116 10.16 -8.40 -8.07
N HIS A 117 9.80 -7.20 -7.62
CA HIS A 117 10.05 -5.94 -8.31
C HIS A 117 10.85 -5.03 -7.39
N CYS A 118 12.01 -4.56 -7.85
CA CYS A 118 12.89 -3.72 -7.05
C CYS A 118 12.77 -2.25 -7.42
N PHE A 119 12.63 -1.39 -6.43
CA PHE A 119 12.45 0.05 -6.55
C PHE A 119 13.55 0.79 -5.77
N PRO A 120 14.00 1.97 -6.23
CA PRO A 120 15.11 2.69 -5.59
C PRO A 120 14.88 3.07 -4.12
N ILE A 121 13.62 3.28 -3.71
CA ILE A 121 13.26 3.71 -2.35
C ILE A 121 12.62 2.57 -1.56
N ALA A 122 11.66 1.85 -2.16
CA ALA A 122 10.90 0.81 -1.47
C ALA A 122 11.64 -0.53 -1.35
N GLY A 123 12.83 -0.68 -1.98
CA GLY A 123 13.50 -1.97 -2.06
C GLY A 123 12.78 -2.95 -2.97
N CYS A 124 12.96 -4.26 -2.73
CA CYS A 124 12.34 -5.31 -3.53
C CYS A 124 11.06 -5.82 -2.87
N VAL A 125 9.95 -5.78 -3.60
CA VAL A 125 8.62 -6.19 -3.14
C VAL A 125 7.99 -7.20 -4.11
N ALA A 126 7.06 -7.99 -3.59
CA ALA A 126 6.39 -9.07 -4.33
C ALA A 126 5.22 -8.59 -5.22
N TYR A 127 5.08 -7.30 -5.45
CA TYR A 127 3.98 -6.74 -6.25
C TYR A 127 4.36 -5.44 -6.95
N ARG A 128 3.52 -5.03 -7.91
CA ARG A 128 3.54 -3.69 -8.51
C ARG A 128 2.23 -2.97 -8.26
N GLY A 129 2.33 -1.76 -7.71
CA GLY A 129 1.17 -0.91 -7.42
C GLY A 129 0.78 -0.01 -8.60
N TYR A 130 -0.52 0.17 -8.81
CA TYR A 130 -1.09 1.03 -9.84
C TYR A 130 -2.23 1.87 -9.26
N TYR A 131 -2.23 3.18 -9.52
CA TYR A 131 -3.32 4.06 -9.11
C TYR A 131 -4.58 3.91 -9.99
N ARG A 132 -4.45 3.33 -11.19
CA ARG A 132 -5.56 3.10 -12.13
C ARG A 132 -5.79 1.60 -12.33
N GLN A 133 -7.02 1.13 -12.10
CA GLN A 133 -7.37 -0.29 -12.26
C GLN A 133 -7.10 -0.81 -13.67
N GLY A 134 -7.39 0.01 -14.71
CA GLY A 134 -7.11 -0.37 -16.09
C GLY A 134 -5.63 -0.63 -16.36
N ALA A 135 -4.73 0.17 -15.76
CA ALA A 135 -3.29 -0.04 -15.86
C ALA A 135 -2.84 -1.33 -15.16
N ALA A 136 -3.39 -1.61 -13.97
CA ALA A 136 -3.14 -2.86 -13.24
C ALA A 136 -3.59 -4.09 -14.05
N ARG A 137 -4.81 -4.04 -14.62
CA ARG A 137 -5.34 -5.11 -15.47
C ARG A 137 -4.53 -5.31 -16.75
N GLY A 138 -4.06 -4.23 -17.37
CA GLY A 138 -3.19 -4.30 -18.55
C GLY A 138 -1.85 -4.96 -18.23
N ALA A 139 -1.20 -4.57 -17.12
CA ALA A 139 0.02 -5.20 -16.65
C ALA A 139 -0.19 -6.69 -16.33
N ALA A 140 -1.29 -7.03 -15.66
CA ALA A 140 -1.65 -8.41 -15.34
C ALA A 140 -1.87 -9.25 -16.61
N ALA A 141 -2.47 -8.67 -17.66
CA ALA A 141 -2.67 -9.38 -18.93
C ALA A 141 -1.34 -9.72 -19.61
N LEU A 142 -0.38 -8.79 -19.60
CA LEU A 142 0.97 -9.04 -20.16
C LEU A 142 1.69 -10.16 -19.39
N MET A 143 1.67 -10.11 -18.04
CA MET A 143 2.30 -11.16 -17.23
C MET A 143 1.67 -12.54 -17.46
N ARG A 144 0.33 -12.61 -17.68
CA ARG A 144 -0.34 -13.88 -18.07
C ARG A 144 0.10 -14.39 -19.44
N GLN A 145 0.37 -13.50 -20.40
CA GLN A 145 0.92 -13.89 -21.69
C GLN A 145 2.35 -14.45 -21.58
N GLU A 146 3.07 -14.07 -20.53
CA GLU A 146 4.40 -14.63 -20.18
C GLU A 146 4.29 -15.97 -19.43
N GLY A 147 3.09 -16.52 -19.22
CA GLY A 147 2.86 -17.80 -18.55
C GLY A 147 2.86 -17.72 -17.02
N LEU A 148 2.63 -16.53 -16.46
CA LEU A 148 2.56 -16.35 -15.01
C LEU A 148 1.12 -16.46 -14.49
N ASP A 149 0.96 -17.00 -13.29
CA ASP A 149 -0.26 -16.87 -12.50
C ASP A 149 -0.31 -15.46 -11.89
N VAL A 150 -1.43 -14.75 -12.12
CA VAL A 150 -1.52 -13.33 -11.75
C VAL A 150 -2.79 -13.03 -10.98
N TYR A 151 -2.63 -12.37 -9.83
CA TYR A 151 -3.70 -11.80 -9.02
C TYR A 151 -3.64 -10.27 -9.00
N VAL A 152 -4.80 -9.62 -9.09
CA VAL A 152 -4.93 -8.17 -8.97
C VAL A 152 -5.81 -7.87 -7.76
N GLY A 153 -5.21 -7.31 -6.71
CA GLY A 153 -5.90 -6.93 -5.47
C GLY A 153 -6.07 -5.42 -5.34
N GLY A 154 -7.25 -4.98 -4.91
CA GLY A 154 -7.47 -3.59 -4.51
C GLY A 154 -6.97 -3.36 -3.08
N VAL A 155 -6.32 -2.22 -2.85
CA VAL A 155 -5.79 -1.80 -1.55
C VAL A 155 -6.59 -0.59 -1.07
N GLU A 156 -7.19 -0.70 0.11
CA GLU A 156 -8.05 0.35 0.67
C GLU A 156 -7.26 1.43 1.42
N ALA A 157 -6.08 1.08 1.95
CA ALA A 157 -5.18 2.01 2.62
C ALA A 157 -3.72 1.62 2.37
N TYR A 158 -2.81 2.58 2.45
CA TYR A 158 -1.38 2.35 2.49
C TYR A 158 -0.71 3.48 3.28
N SER A 159 0.49 3.24 3.78
CA SER A 159 1.32 4.23 4.45
C SER A 159 2.50 4.63 3.59
N THR A 160 2.90 5.89 3.70
CA THR A 160 4.14 6.40 3.12
C THR A 160 5.31 6.34 4.11
N LEU A 161 5.18 5.59 5.20
CA LEU A 161 6.18 5.49 6.27
C LEU A 161 6.60 6.85 6.86
N GLY A 162 5.68 7.83 6.81
CA GLY A 162 5.94 9.18 7.31
C GLY A 162 6.68 10.12 6.35
N TRP A 163 6.95 9.70 5.11
CA TRP A 163 7.49 10.60 4.06
C TRP A 163 6.49 11.71 3.71
N PHE A 164 5.21 11.43 3.82
CA PHE A 164 4.13 12.38 3.69
C PHE A 164 3.18 12.21 4.88
N ASP A 165 2.40 13.25 5.18
CA ASP A 165 1.30 13.14 6.13
C ASP A 165 0.17 12.31 5.50
N ASP A 166 0.08 11.03 5.86
CA ASP A 166 -0.89 10.10 5.29
C ASP A 166 -2.33 10.51 5.69
N PRO A 167 -3.26 10.63 4.73
CA PRO A 167 -4.63 11.00 5.02
C PRO A 167 -5.49 9.82 5.51
N ILE A 168 -6.59 10.12 6.19
CA ILE A 168 -7.73 9.21 6.24
C ILE A 168 -8.39 9.25 4.87
N LEU A 169 -8.48 8.09 4.23
CA LEU A 169 -9.01 7.95 2.87
C LEU A 169 -10.52 7.67 2.87
N SER A 170 -11.24 8.13 1.85
CA SER A 170 -12.65 7.76 1.65
C SER A 170 -12.87 6.25 1.53
N THR A 171 -11.88 5.51 1.07
CA THR A 171 -11.86 4.04 1.03
C THR A 171 -11.94 3.40 2.42
N MET A 172 -11.48 4.09 3.46
CA MET A 172 -11.53 3.68 4.86
C MET A 172 -12.84 4.06 5.56
N ALA A 173 -13.63 4.97 4.96
CA ALA A 173 -14.85 5.49 5.60
C ALA A 173 -15.93 4.43 5.83
N GLY A 174 -15.94 3.35 5.05
CA GLY A 174 -16.83 2.20 5.21
C GLY A 174 -16.44 1.22 6.31
N TRP A 175 -15.26 1.37 6.91
CA TRP A 175 -14.78 0.47 7.95
C TRP A 175 -15.50 0.69 9.28
N GLY A 176 -15.55 -0.35 10.12
CA GLY A 176 -15.94 -0.20 11.51
C GLY A 176 -14.95 0.66 12.31
N ASP A 177 -15.43 1.29 13.37
CA ASP A 177 -14.63 2.16 14.23
C ASP A 177 -13.34 1.48 14.72
N GLU A 178 -13.47 0.23 15.16
CA GLU A 178 -12.34 -0.54 15.68
C GLU A 178 -11.27 -0.76 14.61
N ARG A 179 -11.67 -1.20 13.40
CA ARG A 179 -10.74 -1.39 12.29
C ARG A 179 -10.00 -0.10 11.91
N LEU A 180 -10.71 1.03 11.95
CA LEU A 180 -10.10 2.32 11.64
C LEU A 180 -9.03 2.70 12.66
N ALA A 181 -9.30 2.55 13.98
CA ALA A 181 -8.32 2.80 15.02
C ALA A 181 -7.12 1.84 14.91
N THR A 182 -7.39 0.56 14.72
CA THR A 182 -6.41 -0.51 14.56
C THR A 182 -5.41 -0.20 13.45
N VAL A 183 -5.89 0.19 12.27
CA VAL A 183 -5.02 0.54 11.13
C VAL A 183 -4.24 1.82 11.40
N ILE A 184 -4.82 2.84 12.05
CA ILE A 184 -4.07 4.05 12.44
C ILE A 184 -2.89 3.69 13.37
N PHE A 185 -3.09 2.79 14.34
CA PHE A 185 -2.02 2.35 15.24
C PHE A 185 -0.95 1.57 14.52
N HIS A 186 -1.34 0.66 13.63
CA HIS A 186 -0.46 -0.16 12.79
C HIS A 186 0.47 0.71 11.93
N GLU A 187 -0.11 1.61 11.14
CA GLU A 187 0.64 2.46 10.23
C GLU A 187 1.55 3.47 10.95
N LEU A 188 1.10 4.00 12.10
CA LEU A 188 1.94 4.85 12.93
C LEU A 188 3.08 4.06 13.61
N ALA A 189 2.92 2.76 13.85
CA ALA A 189 3.99 1.91 14.34
C ALA A 189 5.12 1.78 13.31
N HIS A 190 4.80 1.63 12.04
CA HIS A 190 5.80 1.65 10.95
C HIS A 190 6.59 2.96 10.89
N GLN A 191 5.96 4.09 11.23
CA GLN A 191 6.65 5.38 11.31
C GLN A 191 7.53 5.51 12.56
N ARG A 192 7.32 4.68 13.58
CA ARG A 192 8.12 4.67 14.81
C ARG A 192 9.35 3.79 14.70
N VAL A 193 9.20 2.61 14.11
CA VAL A 193 10.28 1.64 13.89
C VAL A 193 10.08 1.00 12.51
N TYR A 194 11.10 1.10 11.69
CA TYR A 194 11.14 0.45 10.38
C TYR A 194 12.56 -0.04 10.10
N VAL A 195 12.71 -1.33 9.86
CA VAL A 195 13.97 -1.97 9.50
C VAL A 195 13.96 -2.23 8.00
N GLN A 196 14.92 -1.65 7.29
CA GLN A 196 15.02 -1.82 5.84
C GLN A 196 15.22 -3.29 5.47
N ASP A 197 14.52 -3.76 4.45
CA ASP A 197 14.57 -5.13 3.90
C ASP A 197 14.15 -6.24 4.88
N ASP A 198 13.54 -5.90 6.02
CA ASP A 198 12.99 -6.87 6.98
C ASP A 198 11.48 -6.68 7.14
N THR A 199 10.74 -7.09 6.11
CA THR A 199 9.26 -6.99 6.11
C THR A 199 8.64 -7.82 7.25
N GLU A 200 9.20 -9.00 7.55
CA GLU A 200 8.67 -9.89 8.59
C GLU A 200 8.72 -9.22 9.97
N PHE A 201 9.84 -8.61 10.32
CA PHE A 201 9.96 -7.85 11.55
C PHE A 201 9.02 -6.64 11.56
N ASN A 202 8.98 -5.85 10.49
CA ASN A 202 8.18 -4.63 10.42
C ASN A 202 6.69 -4.91 10.61
N GLU A 203 6.16 -5.92 9.92
CA GLU A 203 4.75 -6.32 10.04
C GLU A 203 4.44 -6.95 11.41
N SER A 204 5.37 -7.74 11.95
CA SER A 204 5.21 -8.34 13.28
C SER A 204 5.18 -7.27 14.37
N PHE A 205 6.07 -6.28 14.30
CA PHE A 205 6.11 -5.16 15.23
C PHE A 205 4.84 -4.30 15.13
N ALA A 206 4.43 -3.93 13.91
CA ALA A 206 3.22 -3.14 13.71
C ALA A 206 1.96 -3.89 14.16
N SER A 207 1.88 -5.20 13.90
CA SER A 207 0.77 -6.04 14.36
C SER A 207 0.72 -6.16 15.88
N PHE A 208 1.88 -6.23 16.57
CA PHE A 208 1.92 -6.21 18.03
C PHE A 208 1.41 -4.87 18.59
N VAL A 209 1.90 -3.75 18.06
CA VAL A 209 1.46 -2.41 18.48
C VAL A 209 -0.02 -2.20 18.19
N GLU A 210 -0.51 -2.66 17.07
CA GLU A 210 -1.92 -2.68 16.69
C GLU A 210 -2.78 -3.41 17.73
N GLN A 211 -2.41 -4.63 18.08
CA GLN A 211 -3.17 -5.47 19.04
C GLN A 211 -3.17 -4.86 20.43
N GLU A 212 -2.01 -4.51 20.95
CA GLU A 212 -1.88 -3.93 22.28
C GLU A 212 -2.51 -2.53 22.35
N GLY A 213 -2.31 -1.71 21.31
CA GLY A 213 -2.94 -0.40 21.20
C GLY A 213 -4.46 -0.49 21.18
N THR A 214 -5.02 -1.43 20.42
CA THR A 214 -6.46 -1.68 20.38
C THR A 214 -6.99 -2.15 21.73
N ARG A 215 -6.26 -3.03 22.42
CA ARG A 215 -6.62 -3.48 23.78
C ARG A 215 -6.69 -2.29 24.75
N GLN A 216 -5.67 -1.45 24.77
CA GLN A 216 -5.64 -0.25 25.64
C GLN A 216 -6.72 0.77 25.26
N TRP A 217 -6.95 0.99 23.97
CA TRP A 217 -7.99 1.87 23.44
C TRP A 217 -9.39 1.43 23.87
N ARG A 218 -9.69 0.12 23.81
CA ARG A 218 -10.95 -0.45 24.28
C ARG A 218 -11.11 -0.27 25.78
N ALA A 219 -10.07 -0.57 26.57
CA ALA A 219 -10.08 -0.40 28.02
C ALA A 219 -10.31 1.07 28.43
N ALA A 220 -9.65 2.03 27.77
CA ALA A 220 -9.84 3.45 28.02
C ALA A 220 -11.26 3.95 27.72
N ARG A 221 -12.02 3.22 26.87
CA ARG A 221 -13.42 3.50 26.53
C ARG A 221 -14.43 2.68 27.34
N GLY A 222 -13.97 1.90 28.30
CA GLY A 222 -14.84 1.01 29.11
C GLY A 222 -15.45 -0.14 28.30
N LEU A 223 -14.88 -0.51 27.16
CA LEU A 223 -15.34 -1.62 26.33
C LEU A 223 -14.74 -2.94 26.82
N ALA A 224 -15.50 -4.02 26.68
CA ALA A 224 -15.02 -5.37 26.97
C ALA A 224 -13.74 -5.69 26.18
N ALA A 225 -12.90 -6.58 26.70
CA ALA A 225 -11.75 -7.11 25.97
C ALA A 225 -12.19 -7.70 24.61
N ILE A 226 -11.24 -7.77 23.66
CA ILE A 226 -11.51 -8.42 22.36
C ILE A 226 -11.93 -9.86 22.62
N ASP A 227 -12.96 -10.31 21.92
CA ASP A 227 -13.47 -11.68 22.03
C ASP A 227 -12.35 -12.71 21.75
N GLU A 228 -12.02 -13.49 22.78
CA GLU A 228 -11.02 -14.55 22.66
C GLU A 228 -11.41 -15.63 21.64
N VAL A 229 -12.70 -15.82 21.35
CA VAL A 229 -13.17 -16.79 20.35
C VAL A 229 -12.73 -16.35 18.97
N GLY A 230 -12.93 -15.09 18.62
CA GLY A 230 -12.47 -14.54 17.34
C GLY A 230 -10.94 -14.54 17.20
N ALA A 231 -10.21 -14.31 18.29
CA ALA A 231 -8.75 -14.41 18.30
C ALA A 231 -8.29 -15.85 18.02
N ARG A 232 -8.87 -16.83 18.70
CA ARG A 232 -8.58 -18.26 18.47
C ARG A 232 -8.94 -18.73 17.06
N GLN A 233 -10.06 -18.26 16.51
CA GLN A 233 -10.45 -18.59 15.13
C GLN A 233 -9.45 -18.05 14.11
N ARG A 234 -8.96 -16.83 14.29
CA ARG A 234 -7.91 -16.25 13.43
C ARG A 234 -6.61 -17.06 13.52
N GLU A 235 -6.20 -17.43 14.71
CA GLU A 235 -5.02 -18.27 14.92
C GLU A 235 -5.16 -19.65 14.24
N GLN A 236 -6.30 -20.30 14.40
CA GLN A 236 -6.59 -21.59 13.74
C GLN A 236 -6.56 -21.47 12.22
N PHE A 237 -7.15 -20.39 11.67
CA PHE A 237 -7.12 -20.12 10.23
C PHE A 237 -5.68 -19.90 9.74
N THR A 238 -4.90 -19.11 10.46
CA THR A 238 -3.48 -18.87 10.13
C THR A 238 -2.69 -20.17 10.12
N ARG A 239 -2.85 -21.02 11.13
CA ARG A 239 -2.20 -22.34 11.19
C ARG A 239 -2.60 -23.23 10.00
N LEU A 240 -3.89 -23.23 9.62
CA LEU A 240 -4.38 -23.99 8.46
C LEU A 240 -3.72 -23.51 7.16
N VAL A 241 -3.63 -22.19 6.95
CA VAL A 241 -2.99 -21.60 5.76
C VAL A 241 -1.50 -21.96 5.72
N LEU A 242 -0.77 -21.83 6.84
CA LEU A 242 0.65 -22.17 6.91
C LEU A 242 0.88 -23.67 6.65
N ALA A 243 0.10 -24.56 7.27
CA ALA A 243 0.20 -26.01 7.02
C ALA A 243 -0.18 -26.38 5.57
N SER A 244 -1.05 -25.61 4.91
CA SER A 244 -1.37 -25.81 3.50
C SER A 244 -0.23 -25.37 2.60
N ARG A 245 0.41 -24.25 2.93
CA ARG A 245 1.59 -23.74 2.21
C ARG A 245 2.78 -24.70 2.28
N GLU A 246 3.00 -25.36 3.42
CA GLU A 246 4.09 -26.34 3.58
C GLU A 246 3.90 -27.60 2.73
N ARG A 247 2.67 -27.88 2.29
CA ARG A 247 2.33 -29.07 1.47
C ARG A 247 2.33 -28.80 -0.03
N LEU A 248 2.43 -27.53 -0.45
CA LEU A 248 2.50 -27.11 -1.85
C LEU A 248 3.95 -26.92 -2.30
#